data_a35d1bc227ff7557c1ba5e2810972883
#
_entry.id   a35d1bc227ff7557c1ba5e2810972883
#
_cell.length_a   1.000
_cell.length_b   1.000
_cell.length_c   1.000
_cell.angle_alpha   90.00
_cell.angle_beta   90.00
_cell.angle_gamma   90.00
#
_symmetry.space_group_name_H-M   'P 1'
#
loop_
_entity.id
_entity.type
_entity.pdbx_description
1 polymer ?
#
loop_
_entity_poly.entity_id
_entity_poly.type
_entity_poly.pdbx_seq_one_letter_code
_entity_poly.pdbx_strand_id
1 'polypeptide(L)'
;MNTRKIGTCLTGIVLGLICAASHATVTEEEFRLLGTTLTPWGTEKAGSPDGSYPAYAGDAKAPPEFDPRKGVWPDLYPDEKPLFSIDAKNMEQHKDKLMEGQMELMRRYPTYRIDVYPTHRDVWFPDYWIKGALANARNPECKTSPDGVGVYGCWNGTPFPIPRNGYEAMWNHALRSNMNAEYVSTGYLVNANGAITLLVQTLTYNEYPYNNPAITPYEGAGQYYQRVHN
;
A
#
# COMPACT_ATOMS: atom_id res chain seq x y z
N MET A 1 -60.12 -13.44 -56.07
CA MET A 1 -59.33 -12.25 -55.88
C MET A 1 -58.56 -12.41 -54.55
N ASN A 2 -57.39 -12.96 -54.61
CA ASN A 2 -56.54 -13.27 -53.44
C ASN A 2 -55.33 -12.29 -53.35
N THR A 3 -55.39 -11.46 -52.40
CA THR A 3 -54.23 -10.54 -52.07
C THR A 3 -53.32 -11.21 -51.08
N ARG A 4 -52.10 -11.58 -51.52
CA ARG A 4 -51.00 -12.05 -50.67
C ARG A 4 -50.37 -10.84 -49.97
N LYS A 5 -50.33 -10.86 -48.63
CA LYS A 5 -49.53 -9.93 -47.83
C LYS A 5 -48.11 -10.48 -47.74
N ILE A 6 -47.13 -9.70 -48.19
CA ILE A 6 -45.73 -9.94 -48.06
C ILE A 6 -45.33 -9.41 -46.68
N GLY A 7 -44.93 -10.32 -45.80
CA GLY A 7 -44.34 -9.94 -44.50
C GLY A 7 -42.84 -9.64 -44.62
N THR A 8 -42.49 -8.42 -44.32
CA THR A 8 -41.09 -7.96 -44.28
C THR A 8 -40.48 -8.42 -42.95
N CYS A 9 -39.53 -9.35 -43.01
CA CYS A 9 -38.73 -9.76 -41.85
C CYS A 9 -37.61 -8.72 -41.62
N LEU A 10 -37.74 -7.89 -40.58
CA LEU A 10 -36.67 -7.02 -40.14
C LEU A 10 -35.69 -7.88 -39.30
N THR A 11 -34.54 -8.21 -39.88
CA THR A 11 -33.44 -8.83 -39.15
C THR A 11 -32.69 -7.73 -38.38
N GLY A 12 -32.96 -7.63 -37.07
CA GLY A 12 -32.22 -6.72 -36.17
C GLY A 12 -30.81 -7.27 -35.91
N ILE A 13 -29.82 -6.60 -36.45
CA ILE A 13 -28.40 -6.84 -36.07
C ILE A 13 -28.18 -6.20 -34.70
N VAL A 14 -28.14 -7.05 -33.67
CA VAL A 14 -27.65 -6.62 -32.34
C VAL A 14 -26.14 -6.53 -32.42
N LEU A 15 -25.61 -5.31 -32.59
CA LEU A 15 -24.19 -5.02 -32.39
C LEU A 15 -23.92 -5.12 -30.87
N GLY A 16 -23.40 -6.27 -30.42
CA GLY A 16 -22.85 -6.41 -29.10
C GLY A 16 -21.59 -5.53 -28.99
N LEU A 17 -21.67 -4.40 -28.28
CA LEU A 17 -20.49 -3.70 -27.82
C LEU A 17 -19.74 -4.62 -26.85
N ILE A 18 -18.72 -5.30 -27.34
CA ILE A 18 -17.70 -5.92 -26.50
C ILE A 18 -16.90 -4.75 -25.95
N CYS A 19 -17.22 -4.30 -24.73
CA CYS A 19 -16.32 -3.50 -23.93
C CYS A 19 -15.10 -4.36 -23.63
N ALA A 20 -14.13 -4.38 -24.53
CA ALA A 20 -12.79 -4.79 -24.19
C ALA A 20 -12.33 -3.84 -23.07
N ALA A 21 -12.18 -4.36 -21.85
CA ALA A 21 -11.48 -3.67 -20.79
C ALA A 21 -10.04 -3.46 -21.27
N SER A 22 -9.82 -2.38 -22.03
CA SER A 22 -8.48 -1.95 -22.39
C SER A 22 -7.83 -1.53 -21.08
N HIS A 23 -6.82 -2.25 -20.64
CA HIS A 23 -5.91 -1.75 -19.62
C HIS A 23 -5.28 -0.47 -20.20
N ALA A 24 -5.84 0.67 -19.81
CA ALA A 24 -5.40 1.95 -20.34
C ALA A 24 -4.02 2.24 -19.76
N THR A 25 -3.00 2.16 -20.57
CA THR A 25 -1.65 2.64 -20.26
C THR A 25 -1.76 4.10 -19.76
N VAL A 26 -0.90 4.50 -18.84
CA VAL A 26 -0.82 5.88 -18.39
C VAL A 26 -0.55 6.79 -19.61
N THR A 27 -1.39 7.81 -19.80
CA THR A 27 -1.20 8.77 -20.90
C THR A 27 0.03 9.65 -20.67
N GLU A 28 0.57 10.27 -21.72
CA GLU A 28 1.71 11.20 -21.58
C GLU A 28 1.36 12.40 -20.68
N GLU A 29 0.11 12.85 -20.69
CA GLU A 29 -0.36 13.92 -19.81
C GLU A 29 -0.33 13.49 -18.35
N GLU A 30 -0.87 12.32 -18.03
CA GLU A 30 -0.85 11.76 -16.69
C GLU A 30 0.57 11.43 -16.23
N PHE A 31 1.42 10.90 -17.13
CA PHE A 31 2.82 10.62 -16.80
C PHE A 31 3.57 11.90 -16.37
N ARG A 32 3.28 13.05 -16.96
CA ARG A 32 3.89 14.34 -16.56
C ARG A 32 3.51 14.77 -15.14
N LEU A 33 2.47 14.21 -14.55
CA LEU A 33 2.12 14.46 -13.16
C LEU A 33 3.10 13.76 -12.20
N LEU A 34 3.67 12.63 -12.62
CA LEU A 34 4.64 11.89 -11.82
C LEU A 34 5.93 12.70 -11.64
N GLY A 35 6.32 12.91 -10.40
CA GLY A 35 7.46 13.76 -10.03
C GLY A 35 7.13 15.26 -9.88
N THR A 36 5.96 15.71 -10.39
CA THR A 36 5.50 17.12 -10.27
C THR A 36 4.44 17.26 -9.19
N THR A 37 3.15 17.15 -9.51
CA THR A 37 2.04 17.15 -8.55
C THR A 37 1.90 15.84 -7.80
N LEU A 38 2.26 14.74 -8.42
CA LEU A 38 2.39 13.44 -7.79
C LEU A 38 3.87 13.13 -7.51
N THR A 39 4.11 12.27 -6.53
CA THR A 39 5.43 11.64 -6.38
C THR A 39 5.70 10.72 -7.57
N PRO A 40 6.94 10.28 -7.83
CA PRO A 40 7.24 9.33 -8.90
C PRO A 40 6.49 7.99 -8.79
N TRP A 41 6.03 7.64 -7.60
CA TRP A 41 5.25 6.44 -7.31
C TRP A 41 3.74 6.68 -7.19
N GLY A 42 3.26 7.89 -7.55
CA GLY A 42 1.85 8.19 -7.75
C GLY A 42 1.10 8.76 -6.56
N THR A 43 1.77 9.04 -5.44
CA THR A 43 1.12 9.67 -4.28
C THR A 43 0.96 11.17 -4.51
N GLU A 44 -0.19 11.73 -4.18
CA GLU A 44 -0.41 13.19 -4.22
C GLU A 44 0.53 13.92 -3.26
N LYS A 45 1.22 14.97 -3.75
CA LYS A 45 2.14 15.76 -2.93
C LYS A 45 1.45 16.79 -2.06
N ALA A 46 0.30 17.30 -2.49
CA ALA A 46 -0.46 18.26 -1.69
C ALA A 46 -0.94 17.66 -0.37
N GLY A 47 -1.08 18.50 0.65
CA GLY A 47 -1.80 18.15 1.87
C GLY A 47 -3.30 18.09 1.62
N SER A 48 -4.04 17.53 2.59
CA SER A 48 -5.50 17.52 2.50
C SER A 48 -6.08 18.94 2.58
N PRO A 49 -7.17 19.23 1.85
CA PRO A 49 -7.81 20.55 1.90
C PRO A 49 -8.32 20.94 3.28
N ASP A 50 -8.68 19.96 4.10
CA ASP A 50 -9.17 20.13 5.49
C ASP A 50 -8.03 20.18 6.54
N GLY A 51 -6.77 20.06 6.10
CA GLY A 51 -5.60 20.07 6.98
C GLY A 51 -5.40 18.79 7.80
N SER A 52 -6.15 17.71 7.53
CA SER A 52 -6.04 16.45 8.28
C SER A 52 -4.70 15.74 8.09
N TYR A 53 -4.00 16.01 6.99
CA TYR A 53 -2.61 15.61 6.79
C TYR A 53 -1.82 16.69 6.02
N PRO A 54 -0.51 16.83 6.29
CA PRO A 54 0.34 17.84 5.66
C PRO A 54 0.69 17.48 4.21
N ALA A 55 1.27 18.42 3.49
CA ALA A 55 1.92 18.15 2.20
C ALA A 55 3.10 17.19 2.38
N TYR A 56 3.46 16.48 1.29
CA TYR A 56 4.64 15.64 1.25
C TYR A 56 5.90 16.49 1.49
N ALA A 57 6.67 16.13 2.51
CA ALA A 57 7.82 16.90 2.98
C ALA A 57 9.15 16.54 2.28
N GLY A 58 9.13 15.54 1.41
CA GLY A 58 10.34 15.06 0.74
C GLY A 58 10.89 13.77 1.36
N ASP A 59 12.18 13.52 1.13
CA ASP A 59 12.79 12.27 1.54
C ASP A 59 13.08 12.25 3.05
N ALA A 60 12.60 11.24 3.72
CA ALA A 60 13.03 10.90 5.07
C ALA A 60 14.52 10.56 5.07
N LYS A 61 15.24 11.02 6.09
CA LYS A 61 16.67 10.71 6.26
C LYS A 61 16.85 9.85 7.49
N ALA A 62 17.54 8.72 7.30
CA ALA A 62 17.98 7.95 8.44
C ALA A 62 18.98 8.76 9.28
N PRO A 63 18.90 8.72 10.62
CA PRO A 63 19.91 9.32 11.48
C PRO A 63 21.31 8.78 11.14
N PRO A 64 22.37 9.60 11.29
CA PRO A 64 23.75 9.20 10.96
C PRO A 64 24.23 7.94 11.70
N GLU A 65 23.70 7.72 12.90
CA GLU A 65 24.02 6.56 13.75
C GLU A 65 23.25 5.30 13.39
N PHE A 66 22.36 5.36 12.39
CA PHE A 66 21.56 4.22 11.98
C PHE A 66 22.44 3.10 11.42
N ASP A 67 22.43 1.94 12.08
CA ASP A 67 23.05 0.70 11.61
C ASP A 67 21.99 -0.41 11.57
N PRO A 68 21.51 -0.82 10.39
CA PRO A 68 20.45 -1.84 10.26
C PRO A 68 20.86 -3.20 10.84
N ARG A 69 22.17 -3.47 11.01
CA ARG A 69 22.67 -4.70 11.60
C ARG A 69 22.45 -4.79 13.11
N LYS A 70 22.20 -3.66 13.77
CA LYS A 70 21.90 -3.62 15.21
C LYS A 70 20.50 -4.10 15.56
N GLY A 71 19.64 -4.32 14.56
CA GLY A 71 18.28 -4.81 14.76
C GLY A 71 17.32 -3.84 15.48
N VAL A 72 17.75 -2.60 15.69
CA VAL A 72 16.93 -1.56 16.33
C VAL A 72 16.75 -0.42 15.35
N TRP A 73 15.49 -0.12 15.04
CA TRP A 73 15.14 1.03 14.21
C TRP A 73 15.20 2.30 15.07
N PRO A 74 15.92 3.33 14.65
CA PRO A 74 15.95 4.58 15.38
C PRO A 74 14.59 5.28 15.30
N ASP A 75 14.27 6.01 16.36
CA ASP A 75 13.20 7.00 16.29
C ASP A 75 13.65 8.15 15.38
N LEU A 76 12.88 8.44 14.33
CA LEU A 76 13.19 9.54 13.41
C LEU A 76 12.84 10.91 14.01
N TYR A 77 12.03 10.94 15.07
CA TYR A 77 11.52 12.14 15.71
C TYR A 77 11.64 12.07 17.24
N PRO A 78 12.85 11.86 17.79
CA PRO A 78 13.05 11.55 19.21
C PRO A 78 12.60 12.65 20.17
N ASP A 79 12.56 13.88 19.70
CA ASP A 79 12.14 15.05 20.50
C ASP A 79 10.64 15.38 20.36
N GLU A 80 9.92 14.64 19.54
CA GLU A 80 8.51 14.90 19.28
C GLU A 80 7.65 14.49 20.47
N LYS A 81 6.69 15.34 20.79
CA LYS A 81 5.69 15.09 21.85
C LYS A 81 4.31 14.94 21.25
N PRO A 82 3.43 14.15 21.88
CA PRO A 82 2.05 14.10 21.45
C PRO A 82 1.42 15.49 21.44
N LEU A 83 0.61 15.77 20.43
CA LEU A 83 -0.23 16.97 20.37
C LEU A 83 -1.26 16.95 21.49
N PHE A 84 -1.83 15.77 21.76
CA PHE A 84 -2.75 15.48 22.86
C PHE A 84 -2.87 13.97 23.07
N SER A 85 -3.45 13.57 24.18
CA SER A 85 -3.77 12.17 24.48
C SER A 85 -5.27 12.00 24.68
N ILE A 86 -5.79 10.86 24.26
CA ILE A 86 -7.17 10.45 24.47
C ILE A 86 -7.20 9.29 25.48
N ASP A 87 -7.96 9.43 26.54
CA ASP A 87 -8.14 8.43 27.59
C ASP A 87 -9.62 8.34 28.01
N ALA A 88 -9.92 7.56 29.04
CA ALA A 88 -11.27 7.39 29.57
C ALA A 88 -11.94 8.71 30.02
N LYS A 89 -11.17 9.76 30.30
CA LYS A 89 -11.71 11.03 30.83
C LYS A 89 -12.18 11.96 29.72
N ASN A 90 -11.59 11.86 28.54
CA ASN A 90 -11.88 12.76 27.41
C ASN A 90 -12.35 12.06 26.14
N MET A 91 -12.44 10.72 26.12
CA MET A 91 -12.81 9.94 24.91
C MET A 91 -14.15 10.38 24.30
N GLU A 92 -15.12 10.81 25.08
CA GLU A 92 -16.42 11.26 24.58
C GLU A 92 -16.31 12.54 23.72
N GLN A 93 -15.27 13.36 23.93
CA GLN A 93 -14.99 14.54 23.10
C GLN A 93 -14.42 14.17 21.72
N HIS A 94 -13.96 12.93 21.57
CA HIS A 94 -13.31 12.39 20.35
C HIS A 94 -14.06 11.19 19.76
N LYS A 95 -15.29 10.93 20.19
CA LYS A 95 -16.06 9.73 19.83
C LYS A 95 -16.26 9.55 18.32
N ASP A 96 -16.31 10.64 17.57
CA ASP A 96 -16.42 10.66 16.10
C ASP A 96 -15.16 10.14 15.39
N LYS A 97 -14.04 10.04 16.10
CA LYS A 97 -12.73 9.58 15.63
C LYS A 97 -12.30 8.25 16.25
N LEU A 98 -13.10 7.70 17.14
CA LEU A 98 -12.79 6.46 17.86
C LEU A 98 -13.74 5.34 17.47
N MET A 99 -13.19 4.13 17.35
CA MET A 99 -14.00 2.92 17.26
C MET A 99 -14.56 2.54 18.64
N GLU A 100 -15.74 1.91 18.67
CA GLU A 100 -16.34 1.45 19.92
C GLU A 100 -15.43 0.54 20.74
N GLY A 101 -14.66 -0.33 20.08
CA GLY A 101 -13.67 -1.19 20.74
C GLY A 101 -12.57 -0.41 21.46
N GLN A 102 -12.10 0.71 20.90
CA GLN A 102 -11.12 1.58 21.56
C GLN A 102 -11.73 2.27 22.79
N MET A 103 -12.95 2.75 22.67
CA MET A 103 -13.67 3.34 23.81
C MET A 103 -13.91 2.31 24.91
N GLU A 104 -14.27 1.08 24.56
CA GLU A 104 -14.44 0.00 25.54
C GLU A 104 -13.12 -0.38 26.23
N LEU A 105 -12.00 -0.38 25.52
CA LEU A 105 -10.67 -0.58 26.11
C LEU A 105 -10.36 0.52 27.13
N MET A 106 -10.66 1.78 26.82
CA MET A 106 -10.48 2.90 27.75
C MET A 106 -11.36 2.77 29.01
N ARG A 107 -12.60 2.26 28.87
CA ARG A 107 -13.49 2.03 30.02
C ARG A 107 -12.99 0.91 30.93
N ARG A 108 -12.47 -0.18 30.34
CA ARG A 108 -12.01 -1.36 31.11
C ARG A 108 -10.63 -1.19 31.70
N TYR A 109 -9.76 -0.47 31.01
CA TYR A 109 -8.35 -0.34 31.37
C TYR A 109 -7.99 1.12 31.57
N PRO A 110 -7.98 1.62 32.79
CA PRO A 110 -7.77 3.06 33.10
C PRO A 110 -6.41 3.60 32.64
N THR A 111 -5.46 2.70 32.38
CA THR A 111 -4.12 3.07 31.86
C THR A 111 -4.07 3.10 30.33
N TYR A 112 -5.09 2.60 29.63
CA TYR A 112 -5.13 2.62 28.18
C TYR A 112 -5.42 4.04 27.67
N ARG A 113 -4.56 4.51 26.77
CA ARG A 113 -4.69 5.81 26.13
C ARG A 113 -4.18 5.74 24.70
N ILE A 114 -4.55 6.71 23.90
CA ILE A 114 -4.03 6.94 22.55
C ILE A 114 -3.34 8.30 22.57
N ASP A 115 -2.03 8.30 22.31
CA ASP A 115 -1.26 9.52 22.12
C ASP A 115 -1.27 9.90 20.65
N VAL A 116 -1.71 11.11 20.32
CA VAL A 116 -1.85 11.62 18.95
C VAL A 116 -0.66 12.51 18.62
N TYR A 117 0.11 12.11 17.64
CA TYR A 117 1.30 12.81 17.16
C TYR A 117 1.02 13.54 15.85
N PRO A 118 1.85 14.51 15.44
CA PRO A 118 1.81 15.07 14.10
C PRO A 118 1.93 13.98 13.03
N THR A 119 1.25 14.16 11.92
CA THR A 119 1.40 13.26 10.77
C THR A 119 2.62 13.66 9.95
N HIS A 120 3.55 12.72 9.76
CA HIS A 120 4.68 12.89 8.86
C HIS A 120 4.36 12.29 7.49
N ARG A 121 4.75 12.99 6.43
CA ARG A 121 4.62 12.54 5.03
C ARG A 121 5.96 12.71 4.33
N ASP A 122 6.93 12.00 4.85
CA ASP A 122 8.27 11.87 4.33
C ASP A 122 8.60 10.38 4.17
N VAL A 123 9.19 10.02 3.06
CA VAL A 123 9.61 8.65 2.76
C VAL A 123 10.75 8.70 1.75
N TRP A 124 11.71 7.82 1.92
CA TRP A 124 12.80 7.64 0.98
C TRP A 124 12.67 6.30 0.27
N PHE A 125 12.91 6.31 -1.04
CA PHE A 125 13.09 5.11 -1.85
C PHE A 125 14.40 5.18 -2.61
N PRO A 126 15.08 4.03 -2.83
CA PRO A 126 16.29 4.01 -3.63
C PRO A 126 15.99 4.36 -5.09
N ASP A 127 16.98 4.96 -5.77
CA ASP A 127 16.83 5.42 -7.15
C ASP A 127 16.35 4.34 -8.12
N TYR A 128 16.82 3.10 -7.95
CA TYR A 128 16.41 1.99 -8.81
C TYR A 128 14.91 1.74 -8.71
N TRP A 129 14.35 1.86 -7.50
CA TRP A 129 12.93 1.66 -7.25
C TRP A 129 12.07 2.78 -7.86
N ILE A 130 12.54 4.02 -7.75
CA ILE A 130 11.89 5.19 -8.38
C ILE A 130 11.91 5.05 -9.89
N LYS A 131 13.05 4.68 -10.48
CA LYS A 131 13.18 4.42 -11.92
C LYS A 131 12.27 3.29 -12.37
N GLY A 132 12.15 2.23 -11.58
CA GLY A 132 11.24 1.11 -11.83
C GLY A 132 9.78 1.56 -11.87
N ALA A 133 9.33 2.35 -10.91
CA ALA A 133 7.97 2.88 -10.88
C ALA A 133 7.64 3.71 -12.14
N LEU A 134 8.55 4.59 -12.56
CA LEU A 134 8.38 5.39 -13.78
C LEU A 134 8.41 4.52 -15.05
N ALA A 135 9.23 3.47 -15.07
CA ALA A 135 9.25 2.51 -16.19
C ALA A 135 7.96 1.71 -16.27
N ASN A 136 7.45 1.21 -15.14
CA ASN A 136 6.18 0.49 -15.05
C ASN A 136 5.01 1.34 -15.58
N ALA A 137 4.97 2.64 -15.24
CA ALA A 137 3.92 3.54 -15.71
C ALA A 137 3.84 3.64 -17.25
N ARG A 138 4.95 3.46 -17.95
CA ARG A 138 5.03 3.53 -19.42
C ARG A 138 5.02 2.15 -20.10
N ASN A 139 5.09 1.08 -19.34
CA ASN A 139 5.17 -0.27 -19.89
C ASN A 139 3.76 -0.85 -20.10
N PRO A 140 3.30 -1.05 -21.37
CA PRO A 140 1.99 -1.62 -21.67
C PRO A 140 1.86 -3.09 -21.22
N GLU A 141 2.97 -3.77 -20.97
CA GLU A 141 2.96 -5.14 -20.46
C GLU A 141 2.84 -5.19 -18.93
N CYS A 142 3.03 -4.05 -18.22
CA CYS A 142 2.74 -3.95 -16.79
C CYS A 142 1.22 -3.84 -16.60
N LYS A 143 0.58 -4.97 -16.31
CA LYS A 143 -0.88 -5.12 -16.25
C LYS A 143 -1.31 -6.21 -15.28
N THR A 144 -2.54 -6.12 -14.79
CA THR A 144 -3.17 -7.21 -14.05
C THR A 144 -3.70 -8.28 -15.01
N SER A 145 -3.87 -9.52 -14.51
CA SER A 145 -4.68 -10.53 -15.20
C SER A 145 -6.15 -10.06 -15.30
N PRO A 146 -6.94 -10.63 -16.23
CA PRO A 146 -8.35 -10.26 -16.39
C PRO A 146 -9.20 -10.43 -15.13
N ASP A 147 -8.86 -11.40 -14.28
CA ASP A 147 -9.51 -11.66 -12.99
C ASP A 147 -8.90 -10.84 -11.83
N GLY A 148 -7.84 -10.07 -12.08
CA GLY A 148 -7.15 -9.25 -11.09
C GLY A 148 -6.21 -10.01 -10.14
N VAL A 149 -6.18 -11.34 -10.21
CA VAL A 149 -5.40 -12.18 -9.27
C VAL A 149 -3.91 -12.19 -9.59
N GLY A 150 -3.51 -11.92 -10.82
CA GLY A 150 -2.11 -11.87 -11.28
C GLY A 150 -1.68 -10.47 -11.70
N VAL A 151 -0.36 -10.25 -11.71
CA VAL A 151 0.29 -9.06 -12.27
C VAL A 151 1.44 -9.51 -13.17
N TYR A 152 1.61 -8.86 -14.30
CA TYR A 152 2.60 -9.22 -15.33
C TYR A 152 3.37 -7.99 -15.78
N GLY A 153 4.59 -8.19 -16.26
CA GLY A 153 5.41 -7.18 -16.93
C GLY A 153 5.90 -6.03 -16.04
N CYS A 154 5.48 -5.95 -14.79
CA CYS A 154 5.93 -4.95 -13.84
C CYS A 154 7.20 -5.42 -13.13
N TRP A 155 8.13 -4.52 -12.88
CA TRP A 155 9.37 -4.87 -12.19
C TRP A 155 9.94 -3.69 -11.42
N ASN A 156 10.43 -3.94 -10.22
CA ASN A 156 10.91 -2.92 -9.31
C ASN A 156 9.97 -1.70 -9.21
N GLY A 157 9.88 -1.06 -8.11
CA GLY A 157 9.02 0.13 -7.97
C GLY A 157 7.53 -0.18 -7.88
N THR A 158 6.73 0.86 -7.78
CA THR A 158 5.25 0.75 -7.79
C THR A 158 4.77 0.22 -9.14
N PRO A 159 4.01 -0.89 -9.18
CA PRO A 159 3.52 -1.44 -10.45
C PRO A 159 2.65 -0.44 -11.21
N PHE A 160 1.71 0.20 -10.52
CA PHE A 160 0.71 1.09 -11.10
C PHE A 160 0.73 2.46 -10.41
N PRO A 161 1.68 3.37 -10.72
CA PRO A 161 1.74 4.68 -10.09
C PRO A 161 0.45 5.50 -10.23
N ILE A 162 -0.32 5.25 -11.28
CA ILE A 162 -1.67 5.81 -11.50
C ILE A 162 -2.64 4.64 -11.68
N PRO A 163 -3.13 4.04 -10.59
CA PRO A 163 -3.99 2.86 -10.66
C PRO A 163 -5.37 3.20 -11.24
N ARG A 164 -5.90 2.32 -12.09
CA ARG A 164 -7.20 2.48 -12.77
C ARG A 164 -8.35 1.80 -12.01
N ASN A 165 -8.03 0.88 -11.14
CA ASN A 165 -9.01 0.08 -10.42
C ASN A 165 -8.45 -0.43 -9.08
N GLY A 166 -9.32 -1.07 -8.30
CA GLY A 166 -8.96 -1.59 -6.98
C GLY A 166 -7.92 -2.71 -7.02
N TYR A 167 -7.88 -3.53 -8.08
CA TYR A 167 -6.86 -4.58 -8.21
C TYR A 167 -5.47 -3.98 -8.37
N GLU A 168 -5.31 -2.98 -9.22
CA GLU A 168 -4.04 -2.28 -9.40
C GLU A 168 -3.58 -1.61 -8.10
N ALA A 169 -4.50 -0.98 -7.36
CA ALA A 169 -4.19 -0.39 -6.06
C ALA A 169 -3.75 -1.46 -5.03
N MET A 170 -4.40 -2.62 -5.02
CA MET A 170 -4.02 -3.74 -4.15
C MET A 170 -2.67 -4.33 -4.53
N TRP A 171 -2.34 -4.41 -5.83
CA TRP A 171 -1.02 -4.86 -6.26
C TRP A 171 0.09 -3.87 -5.89
N ASN A 172 -0.18 -2.56 -5.89
CA ASN A 172 0.76 -1.57 -5.36
C ASN A 172 1.07 -1.82 -3.88
N HIS A 173 0.07 -2.22 -3.10
CA HIS A 173 0.27 -2.61 -1.71
C HIS A 173 1.04 -3.94 -1.57
N ALA A 174 0.69 -4.95 -2.35
CA ALA A 174 1.32 -6.27 -2.29
C ALA A 174 2.80 -6.25 -2.72
N LEU A 175 3.13 -5.46 -3.74
CA LEU A 175 4.47 -5.31 -4.30
C LEU A 175 5.16 -4.01 -3.83
N ARG A 176 4.78 -3.49 -2.66
CA ARG A 176 5.43 -2.32 -2.09
C ARG A 176 6.93 -2.54 -1.88
N SER A 177 7.67 -1.45 -1.73
CA SER A 177 9.10 -1.53 -1.40
C SER A 177 9.30 -2.26 -0.08
N ASN A 178 9.90 -3.43 -0.16
CA ASN A 178 10.33 -4.21 0.99
C ASN A 178 11.81 -4.56 0.81
N MET A 179 12.54 -4.48 1.89
CA MET A 179 13.94 -4.96 1.94
C MET A 179 13.95 -6.42 2.42
N ASN A 180 14.98 -7.16 2.02
CA ASN A 180 15.26 -8.44 2.65
C ASN A 180 15.49 -8.22 4.15
N ALA A 181 14.88 -9.05 4.96
CA ALA A 181 14.88 -8.87 6.40
C ALA A 181 15.07 -10.20 7.14
N GLU A 182 15.85 -10.13 8.21
CA GLU A 182 15.92 -11.15 9.24
C GLU A 182 15.39 -10.54 10.53
N TYR A 183 14.44 -11.21 11.17
CA TYR A 183 13.87 -10.74 12.43
C TYR A 183 13.35 -11.86 13.31
N VAL A 184 13.36 -11.61 14.61
CA VAL A 184 12.69 -12.46 15.60
C VAL A 184 11.32 -11.89 15.90
N SER A 185 10.31 -12.73 15.76
CA SER A 185 8.94 -12.40 16.14
C SER A 185 8.55 -13.22 17.36
N THR A 186 8.01 -12.58 18.38
CA THR A 186 7.56 -13.23 19.61
C THR A 186 6.07 -12.94 19.84
N GLY A 187 5.25 -13.97 19.81
CA GLY A 187 3.82 -13.89 20.05
C GLY A 187 3.46 -14.32 21.46
N TYR A 188 2.60 -13.54 22.11
CA TYR A 188 2.09 -13.83 23.44
C TYR A 188 0.56 -13.90 23.42
N LEU A 189 0.03 -14.80 24.26
CA LEU A 189 -1.39 -14.81 24.60
C LEU A 189 -1.60 -14.11 25.93
N VAL A 190 -2.53 -13.18 25.98
CA VAL A 190 -3.06 -12.63 27.23
C VAL A 190 -4.37 -13.33 27.52
N ASN A 191 -4.43 -14.10 28.59
CA ASN A 191 -5.64 -14.83 28.97
C ASN A 191 -6.63 -13.95 29.77
N ALA A 192 -7.82 -14.49 30.08
CA ALA A 192 -8.90 -13.74 30.70
C ALA A 192 -8.55 -13.17 32.10
N ASN A 193 -7.57 -13.73 32.80
CA ASN A 193 -7.11 -13.23 34.10
C ASN A 193 -5.88 -12.28 33.99
N GLY A 194 -5.49 -11.92 32.76
CA GLY A 194 -4.38 -11.01 32.50
C GLY A 194 -3.00 -11.66 32.49
N ALA A 195 -2.90 -12.97 32.68
CA ALA A 195 -1.60 -13.65 32.61
C ALA A 195 -1.11 -13.73 31.17
N ILE A 196 0.18 -13.47 30.99
CA ILE A 196 0.88 -13.48 29.69
C ILE A 196 1.56 -14.81 29.51
N THR A 197 1.24 -15.51 28.44
CA THR A 197 1.85 -16.79 28.08
C THR A 197 2.53 -16.67 26.74
N LEU A 198 3.80 -17.08 26.65
CA LEU A 198 4.51 -17.18 25.37
C LEU A 198 3.84 -18.25 24.51
N LEU A 199 3.39 -17.89 23.30
CA LEU A 199 2.81 -18.81 22.33
C LEU A 199 3.86 -19.34 21.36
N VAL A 200 4.62 -18.43 20.79
CA VAL A 200 5.55 -18.74 19.72
C VAL A 200 6.69 -17.72 19.68
N GLN A 201 7.86 -18.21 19.37
CA GLN A 201 8.99 -17.36 18.95
C GLN A 201 9.54 -17.90 17.64
N THR A 202 9.66 -17.07 16.64
CA THR A 202 10.14 -17.44 15.32
C THR A 202 11.31 -16.57 14.89
N LEU A 203 12.29 -17.18 14.24
CA LEU A 203 13.29 -16.48 13.45
C LEU A 203 12.87 -16.55 11.98
N THR A 204 12.69 -15.38 11.37
CA THR A 204 12.16 -15.26 10.00
C THR A 204 13.17 -14.59 9.09
N TYR A 205 13.37 -15.18 7.92
CA TYR A 205 14.14 -14.62 6.81
C TYR A 205 13.17 -14.36 5.66
N ASN A 206 13.06 -13.10 5.25
CA ASN A 206 12.23 -12.71 4.11
C ASN A 206 13.11 -12.22 2.96
N GLU A 207 12.82 -12.71 1.76
CA GLU A 207 13.40 -12.20 0.52
C GLU A 207 12.30 -11.72 -0.40
N TYR A 208 12.54 -10.59 -1.05
CA TYR A 208 11.60 -9.96 -1.97
C TYR A 208 12.25 -9.78 -3.36
N PRO A 209 12.26 -10.83 -4.19
CA PRO A 209 12.92 -10.78 -5.51
C PRO A 209 12.43 -9.65 -6.39
N TYR A 210 11.14 -9.30 -6.31
CA TYR A 210 10.56 -8.16 -7.04
C TYR A 210 11.30 -6.84 -6.76
N ASN A 211 11.82 -6.65 -5.55
CA ASN A 211 12.52 -5.45 -5.12
C ASN A 211 14.05 -5.55 -5.24
N ASN A 212 14.57 -6.65 -5.76
CA ASN A 212 16.01 -6.86 -5.90
C ASN A 212 16.49 -6.37 -7.29
N PRO A 213 17.28 -5.29 -7.38
CA PRO A 213 17.76 -4.77 -8.67
C PRO A 213 18.74 -5.69 -9.40
N ALA A 214 19.32 -6.68 -8.71
CA ALA A 214 20.25 -7.64 -9.29
C ALA A 214 19.55 -8.82 -9.98
N ILE A 215 18.25 -9.01 -9.74
CA ILE A 215 17.45 -10.08 -10.35
C ILE A 215 16.72 -9.50 -11.56
N THR A 216 16.72 -10.22 -12.70
CA THR A 216 15.96 -9.81 -13.87
C THR A 216 14.47 -10.06 -13.69
N PRO A 217 13.58 -9.31 -14.38
CA PRO A 217 12.13 -9.54 -14.32
C PRO A 217 11.73 -10.98 -14.62
N TYR A 218 12.42 -11.62 -15.58
CA TYR A 218 12.15 -13.00 -15.96
C TYR A 218 12.43 -14.00 -14.83
N GLU A 219 13.52 -13.81 -14.09
CA GLU A 219 13.98 -14.73 -13.03
C GLU A 219 13.20 -14.56 -11.74
N GLY A 220 12.73 -13.35 -11.45
CA GLY A 220 12.21 -13.00 -10.14
C GLY A 220 10.75 -12.56 -10.08
N ALA A 221 10.08 -12.40 -11.24
CA ALA A 221 8.72 -11.87 -11.28
C ALA A 221 7.74 -12.77 -10.50
N GLY A 222 7.04 -12.16 -9.55
CA GLY A 222 6.01 -12.84 -8.77
C GLY A 222 6.52 -13.82 -7.71
N GLN A 223 7.81 -13.87 -7.46
CA GLN A 223 8.40 -14.75 -6.45
C GLN A 223 8.55 -14.04 -5.10
N TYR A 224 8.26 -14.77 -4.06
CA TYR A 224 8.45 -14.38 -2.67
C TYR A 224 9.04 -15.56 -1.91
N TYR A 225 10.13 -15.34 -1.21
CA TYR A 225 10.77 -16.37 -0.41
C TYR A 225 10.69 -16.02 1.06
N GLN A 226 10.17 -16.95 1.84
CA GLN A 226 10.15 -16.86 3.29
C GLN A 226 10.66 -18.17 3.89
N ARG A 227 11.56 -18.03 4.84
CA ARG A 227 12.01 -19.15 5.68
C ARG A 227 11.77 -18.81 7.15
N VAL A 228 11.02 -19.67 7.83
CA VAL A 228 10.66 -19.49 9.23
C VAL A 228 11.20 -20.68 10.03
N HIS A 229 11.85 -20.41 11.14
CA HIS A 229 12.29 -21.39 12.12
C HIS A 229 11.57 -21.09 13.44
N ASN A 230 10.93 -22.13 14.00
CA ASN A 230 10.24 -22.11 15.29
C ASN A 230 11.15 -22.68 16.38
#